data_5fe9b4a90f3aff96f823db70e6337fb0
#
_entry.id   5fe9b4a90f3aff96f823db70e6337fb0
#
_cell.length_a   1.000
_cell.length_b   1.000
_cell.length_c   1.000
_cell.angle_alpha   90.00
_cell.angle_beta   90.00
_cell.angle_gamma   90.00
#
_symmetry.space_group_name_H-M   'P 1'
#
loop_
_entity.id
_entity.type
_entity.pdbx_description
1 polymer ?
#
loop_
_entity_poly.entity_id
_entity_poly.type
_entity_poly.pdbx_seq_one_letter_code
_entity_poly.pdbx_strand_id
1 'polypeptide(L)'
;MQHPLWTLNHTRDSDAVNRFIGNVQLSYEIADFLNLTYRIGMDRTNMDNNYMINKNGVQGSAVLGLYETTVRNVMNYDQIVNLNGAVELSEDLDLDFLVGANLKSREYAYQQITSTDMFIFNFFDHSNFTTTTADSYVSRENVYGAYANVTLGYKDWGFLSASARNDWTSTLEPENRSFLYPSVSLSVLPFDALSISNQNLNFLKVRFGFGTSAGYPSPYSTRGSLATSTKIFQTSGGTILNSNAVSN
;
A
#
# COMPACT_ATOMS: atom_id res chain seq x y z
N MET A 1 -4.57 35.23 21.93
CA MET A 1 -5.34 34.06 21.41
C MET A 1 -6.13 34.51 20.19
N GLN A 2 -6.12 33.73 19.09
CA GLN A 2 -6.88 34.04 17.90
C GLN A 2 -8.38 33.87 18.15
N HIS A 3 -9.20 34.84 17.71
CA HIS A 3 -10.65 34.74 17.87
C HIS A 3 -11.23 33.65 16.94
N PRO A 4 -12.09 32.74 17.45
CA PRO A 4 -12.62 31.63 16.63
C PRO A 4 -13.34 32.06 15.34
N LEU A 5 -14.12 33.12 15.39
CA LEU A 5 -14.81 33.66 14.21
C LEU A 5 -13.83 34.18 13.14
N TRP A 6 -12.67 34.70 13.56
CA TRP A 6 -11.63 35.09 12.61
C TRP A 6 -11.14 33.85 11.85
N THR A 7 -10.81 32.77 12.57
CA THR A 7 -10.36 31.51 11.96
C THR A 7 -11.39 30.96 10.99
N LEU A 8 -12.67 30.91 11.38
CA LEU A 8 -13.74 30.43 10.53
C LEU A 8 -13.91 31.23 9.22
N ASN A 9 -13.66 32.54 9.25
CA ASN A 9 -13.83 33.40 8.08
C ASN A 9 -12.57 33.54 7.22
N HIS A 10 -11.39 33.23 7.77
CA HIS A 10 -10.10 33.54 7.13
C HIS A 10 -9.18 32.33 6.98
N THR A 11 -9.62 31.14 7.38
CA THR A 11 -8.92 29.89 7.12
C THR A 11 -9.84 28.97 6.31
N ARG A 12 -9.31 28.40 5.23
CA ARG A 12 -10.01 27.43 4.41
C ARG A 12 -9.08 26.26 4.12
N ASP A 13 -9.60 25.05 4.24
CA ASP A 13 -9.00 23.83 3.76
C ASP A 13 -9.97 23.14 2.82
N SER A 14 -9.53 22.78 1.63
CA SER A 14 -10.39 22.18 0.60
C SER A 14 -9.65 21.11 -0.17
N ASP A 15 -10.30 19.96 -0.33
CA ASP A 15 -9.83 18.81 -1.09
C ASP A 15 -10.71 18.58 -2.32
N ALA A 16 -10.09 18.30 -3.45
CA ALA A 16 -10.72 17.74 -4.62
C ALA A 16 -10.10 16.36 -4.90
N VAL A 17 -10.92 15.30 -4.84
CA VAL A 17 -10.45 13.92 -5.01
C VAL A 17 -11.10 13.30 -6.23
N ASN A 18 -10.27 12.83 -7.17
CA ASN A 18 -10.70 12.04 -8.30
C ASN A 18 -10.11 10.63 -8.16
N ARG A 19 -10.97 9.61 -8.12
CA ARG A 19 -10.56 8.22 -7.99
C ARG A 19 -11.18 7.36 -9.07
N PHE A 20 -10.36 6.55 -9.70
CA PHE A 20 -10.75 5.51 -10.63
C PHE A 20 -10.36 4.15 -10.08
N ILE A 21 -11.32 3.23 -10.00
CA ILE A 21 -11.09 1.83 -9.64
C ILE A 21 -11.70 0.97 -10.73
N GLY A 22 -10.92 0.04 -11.25
CA GLY A 22 -11.39 -0.90 -12.26
C GLY A 22 -10.58 -2.18 -12.26
N ASN A 23 -11.22 -3.26 -12.71
CA ASN A 23 -10.53 -4.52 -12.97
C ASN A 23 -11.15 -5.23 -14.18
N VAL A 24 -10.34 -6.05 -14.82
CA VAL A 24 -10.75 -6.96 -15.89
C VAL A 24 -10.23 -8.34 -15.54
N GLN A 25 -11.08 -9.35 -15.69
CA GLN A 25 -10.74 -10.75 -15.52
C GLN A 25 -11.09 -11.52 -16.77
N LEU A 26 -10.16 -12.35 -17.23
CA LEU A 26 -10.32 -13.30 -18.29
C LEU A 26 -10.17 -14.69 -17.71
N SER A 27 -11.08 -15.58 -18.03
CA SER A 27 -11.03 -16.99 -17.65
C SER A 27 -11.07 -17.84 -18.93
N TYR A 28 -10.18 -18.83 -19.00
CA TYR A 28 -10.09 -19.75 -20.12
C TYR A 28 -10.04 -21.17 -19.58
N GLU A 29 -11.02 -21.96 -19.96
CA GLU A 29 -11.09 -23.38 -19.66
C GLU A 29 -10.20 -24.15 -20.67
N ILE A 30 -9.08 -24.68 -20.16
CA ILE A 30 -8.11 -25.44 -20.97
C ILE A 30 -8.60 -26.87 -21.15
N ALA A 31 -9.16 -27.42 -20.07
CA ALA A 31 -9.78 -28.74 -20.03
C ALA A 31 -10.84 -28.74 -18.91
N ASP A 32 -11.72 -29.74 -18.85
CA ASP A 32 -12.78 -29.86 -17.88
C ASP A 32 -12.26 -29.76 -16.42
N PHE A 33 -11.02 -30.20 -16.19
CA PHE A 33 -10.36 -30.19 -14.89
C PHE A 33 -9.37 -29.04 -14.70
N LEU A 34 -9.18 -28.15 -15.72
CA LEU A 34 -8.10 -27.16 -15.72
C LEU A 34 -8.54 -25.80 -16.25
N ASN A 35 -8.47 -24.78 -15.41
CA ASN A 35 -8.87 -23.41 -15.73
C ASN A 35 -7.72 -22.42 -15.52
N LEU A 36 -7.49 -21.55 -16.51
CA LEU A 36 -6.56 -20.43 -16.46
C LEU A 36 -7.33 -19.13 -16.25
N THR A 37 -6.95 -18.37 -15.24
CA THR A 37 -7.53 -17.06 -14.95
C THR A 37 -6.45 -15.99 -14.98
N TYR A 38 -6.68 -14.90 -15.68
CA TYR A 38 -5.87 -13.69 -15.63
C TYR A 38 -6.72 -12.52 -15.18
N ARG A 39 -6.26 -11.80 -14.17
CA ARG A 39 -6.90 -10.58 -13.66
C ARG A 39 -5.91 -9.44 -13.62
N ILE A 40 -6.34 -8.27 -14.11
CA ILE A 40 -5.63 -7.00 -13.96
C ILE A 40 -6.56 -6.01 -13.27
N GLY A 41 -6.05 -5.34 -12.24
CA GLY A 41 -6.74 -4.29 -11.50
C GLY A 41 -5.92 -3.01 -11.43
N MET A 42 -6.62 -1.88 -11.42
CA MET A 42 -6.04 -0.56 -11.24
C MET A 42 -6.88 0.26 -10.26
N ASP A 43 -6.21 0.95 -9.34
CA ASP A 43 -6.79 1.95 -8.46
C ASP A 43 -5.91 3.20 -8.52
N ARG A 44 -6.45 4.27 -9.07
CA ARG A 44 -5.76 5.56 -9.21
C ARG A 44 -6.53 6.64 -8.48
N THR A 45 -5.84 7.34 -7.58
CA THR A 45 -6.38 8.48 -6.84
C THR A 45 -5.51 9.69 -7.12
N ASN A 46 -6.15 10.78 -7.55
CA ASN A 46 -5.56 12.10 -7.63
C ASN A 46 -6.26 12.99 -6.61
N MET A 47 -5.51 13.69 -5.78
CA MET A 47 -6.01 14.59 -4.75
C MET A 47 -5.32 15.93 -4.86
N ASP A 48 -6.11 16.98 -4.99
CA ASP A 48 -5.66 18.37 -4.93
C ASP A 48 -6.16 18.98 -3.63
N ASN A 49 -5.25 19.42 -2.77
CA ASN A 49 -5.55 20.11 -1.52
C ASN A 49 -5.09 21.56 -1.62
N ASN A 50 -5.94 22.48 -1.15
CA ASN A 50 -5.64 23.89 -1.00
C ASN A 50 -5.89 24.31 0.44
N TYR A 51 -4.82 24.67 1.16
CA TYR A 51 -4.87 25.17 2.51
C TYR A 51 -4.51 26.66 2.54
N MET A 52 -5.42 27.47 3.03
CA MET A 52 -5.37 28.94 2.95
C MET A 52 -5.57 29.54 4.34
N ILE A 53 -4.66 30.42 4.75
CA ILE A 53 -4.82 31.25 5.96
C ILE A 53 -4.54 32.69 5.56
N ASN A 54 -5.52 33.58 5.78
CA ASN A 54 -5.34 34.98 5.49
C ASN A 54 -4.38 35.64 6.48
N LYS A 55 -3.81 36.79 6.11
CA LYS A 55 -2.98 37.62 7.01
C LYS A 55 -3.83 38.47 7.95
N ASN A 56 -3.18 39.19 8.87
CA ASN A 56 -3.78 40.08 9.87
C ASN A 56 -4.49 39.38 11.02
N GLY A 57 -4.23 38.08 11.23
CA GLY A 57 -4.54 37.40 12.48
C GLY A 57 -3.50 37.73 13.58
N VAL A 58 -3.66 37.17 14.75
CA VAL A 58 -2.81 37.49 15.92
C VAL A 58 -1.91 36.35 16.36
N GLN A 59 -1.97 35.18 15.70
CA GLN A 59 -1.21 34.00 16.10
C GLN A 59 -0.78 33.13 14.92
N GLY A 60 0.46 32.63 14.99
CA GLY A 60 1.00 31.66 14.03
C GLY A 60 0.98 32.17 12.60
N SER A 61 0.68 31.29 11.67
CA SER A 61 0.62 31.61 10.23
C SER A 61 -0.43 32.67 9.86
N ALA A 62 -1.43 32.91 10.73
CA ALA A 62 -2.44 33.93 10.51
C ALA A 62 -1.88 35.37 10.62
N VAL A 63 -0.71 35.59 11.19
CA VAL A 63 -0.08 36.90 11.28
C VAL A 63 0.32 37.40 9.90
N LEU A 64 1.00 36.56 9.14
CA LEU A 64 1.57 36.87 7.83
C LEU A 64 0.78 36.29 6.65
N GLY A 65 -0.10 35.35 6.91
CA GLY A 65 -0.79 34.57 5.89
C GLY A 65 0.00 33.35 5.43
N LEU A 66 -0.72 32.33 4.96
CA LEU A 66 -0.19 31.08 4.42
C LEU A 66 -1.05 30.65 3.24
N TYR A 67 -0.41 30.18 2.19
CA TYR A 67 -1.06 29.46 1.09
C TYR A 67 -0.26 28.20 0.77
N GLU A 68 -0.91 27.05 0.89
CA GLU A 68 -0.31 25.78 0.58
C GLU A 68 -1.17 25.04 -0.44
N THR A 69 -0.53 24.58 -1.50
CA THR A 69 -1.14 23.68 -2.48
C THR A 69 -0.41 22.35 -2.49
N THR A 70 -1.16 21.27 -2.38
CA THR A 70 -0.59 19.92 -2.41
C THR A 70 -1.32 19.08 -3.46
N VAL A 71 -0.56 18.51 -4.39
CA VAL A 71 -1.04 17.51 -5.35
C VAL A 71 -0.51 16.15 -4.96
N ARG A 72 -1.40 15.18 -4.74
CA ARG A 72 -1.05 13.79 -4.41
C ARG A 72 -1.59 12.85 -5.47
N ASN A 73 -0.73 11.98 -5.96
CA ASN A 73 -1.06 10.93 -6.91
C ASN A 73 -0.73 9.58 -6.29
N VAL A 74 -1.71 8.71 -6.22
CA VAL A 74 -1.53 7.32 -5.79
C VAL A 74 -2.00 6.41 -6.90
N MET A 75 -1.17 5.46 -7.30
CA MET A 75 -1.50 4.49 -8.31
C MET A 75 -1.11 3.09 -7.85
N ASN A 76 -2.08 2.20 -7.83
CA ASN A 76 -1.90 0.80 -7.49
C ASN A 76 -2.28 -0.05 -8.72
N TYR A 77 -1.40 -0.95 -9.11
CA TYR A 77 -1.66 -2.01 -10.07
C TYR A 77 -1.54 -3.36 -9.39
N ASP A 78 -2.46 -4.26 -9.74
CA ASP A 78 -2.44 -5.66 -9.33
C ASP A 78 -2.70 -6.53 -10.55
N GLN A 79 -1.81 -7.47 -10.82
CA GLN A 79 -1.96 -8.44 -11.88
C GLN A 79 -1.80 -9.83 -11.28
N ILE A 80 -2.71 -10.73 -11.61
CA ILE A 80 -2.74 -12.07 -11.09
C ILE A 80 -2.99 -13.04 -12.26
N VAL A 81 -2.17 -14.06 -12.33
CA VAL A 81 -2.41 -15.23 -13.20
C VAL A 81 -2.50 -16.46 -12.32
N ASN A 82 -3.56 -17.25 -12.51
CA ASN A 82 -3.81 -18.49 -11.79
C ASN A 82 -4.14 -19.62 -12.75
N LEU A 83 -3.52 -20.75 -12.52
CA LEU A 83 -3.90 -22.03 -13.09
C LEU A 83 -4.50 -22.87 -11.96
N ASN A 84 -5.79 -23.18 -12.07
CA ASN A 84 -6.55 -23.95 -11.08
C ASN A 84 -6.91 -25.30 -11.70
N GLY A 85 -6.78 -26.35 -10.94
CA GLY A 85 -7.20 -27.67 -11.37
C GLY A 85 -7.80 -28.48 -10.23
N ALA A 86 -8.73 -29.38 -10.61
CA ALA A 86 -9.37 -30.34 -9.72
C ALA A 86 -9.42 -31.70 -10.44
N VAL A 87 -8.89 -32.74 -9.81
CA VAL A 87 -8.79 -34.09 -10.38
C VAL A 87 -9.16 -35.12 -9.35
N GLU A 88 -10.06 -36.04 -9.71
CA GLU A 88 -10.33 -37.26 -8.96
C GLU A 88 -9.21 -38.27 -9.23
N LEU A 89 -8.37 -38.55 -8.23
CA LEU A 89 -7.28 -39.53 -8.33
C LEU A 89 -7.76 -40.95 -8.15
N SER A 90 -8.83 -41.14 -7.34
CA SER A 90 -9.53 -42.41 -7.15
C SER A 90 -10.92 -42.13 -6.56
N GLU A 91 -11.77 -43.18 -6.39
CA GLU A 91 -13.10 -43.07 -5.80
C GLU A 91 -13.10 -42.42 -4.38
N ASP A 92 -11.96 -42.45 -3.69
CA ASP A 92 -11.80 -41.97 -2.33
C ASP A 92 -10.84 -40.77 -2.19
N LEU A 93 -10.21 -40.28 -3.29
CA LEU A 93 -9.13 -39.31 -3.23
C LEU A 93 -9.25 -38.24 -4.31
N ASP A 94 -9.43 -37.00 -3.87
CA ASP A 94 -9.51 -35.81 -4.70
C ASP A 94 -8.27 -34.93 -4.54
N LEU A 95 -7.88 -34.31 -5.63
CA LEU A 95 -6.76 -33.38 -5.69
C LEU A 95 -7.22 -32.05 -6.27
N ASP A 96 -7.19 -31.00 -5.45
CA ASP A 96 -7.29 -29.61 -5.89
C ASP A 96 -5.91 -28.97 -5.90
N PHE A 97 -5.58 -28.24 -6.97
CA PHE A 97 -4.35 -27.48 -7.02
C PHE A 97 -4.55 -26.10 -7.61
N LEU A 98 -3.71 -25.19 -7.19
CA LEU A 98 -3.60 -23.85 -7.72
C LEU A 98 -2.13 -23.49 -7.83
N VAL A 99 -1.70 -23.04 -9.02
CA VAL A 99 -0.39 -22.44 -9.24
C VAL A 99 -0.62 -21.04 -9.79
N GLY A 100 0.06 -20.06 -9.22
CA GLY A 100 -0.17 -18.69 -9.64
C GLY A 100 1.04 -17.80 -9.45
N ALA A 101 0.94 -16.64 -10.10
CA ALA A 101 1.86 -15.54 -9.90
C ALA A 101 1.10 -14.23 -9.82
N ASN A 102 1.66 -13.26 -9.09
CA ASN A 102 1.11 -11.92 -9.07
C ASN A 102 2.22 -10.87 -9.15
N LEU A 103 1.84 -9.73 -9.71
CA LEU A 103 2.61 -8.50 -9.66
C LEU A 103 1.76 -7.45 -8.96
N LYS A 104 2.30 -6.84 -7.90
CA LYS A 104 1.78 -5.66 -7.24
C LYS A 104 2.73 -4.50 -7.48
N SER A 105 2.19 -3.36 -7.94
CA SER A 105 2.95 -2.12 -8.10
C SER A 105 2.18 -0.99 -7.43
N ARG A 106 2.89 -0.22 -6.62
CA ARG A 106 2.36 0.99 -5.99
C ARG A 106 3.29 2.15 -6.28
N GLU A 107 2.71 3.22 -6.80
CA GLU A 107 3.39 4.50 -6.94
C GLU A 107 2.65 5.55 -6.09
N TYR A 108 3.41 6.30 -5.32
CA TYR A 108 2.95 7.45 -4.56
C TYR A 108 3.83 8.64 -4.92
N ALA A 109 3.21 9.72 -5.36
CA ALA A 109 3.89 10.97 -5.63
C ALA A 109 3.13 12.13 -4.99
N TYR A 110 3.84 13.06 -4.38
CA TYR A 110 3.26 14.33 -4.00
C TYR A 110 4.16 15.50 -4.40
N GLN A 111 3.53 16.64 -4.61
CA GLN A 111 4.16 17.93 -4.78
C GLN A 111 3.43 18.92 -3.89
N GLN A 112 4.18 19.72 -3.15
CA GLN A 112 3.65 20.73 -2.25
C GLN A 112 4.35 22.06 -2.52
N ILE A 113 3.58 23.12 -2.59
CA ILE A 113 4.08 24.48 -2.64
C ILE A 113 3.51 25.20 -1.42
N THR A 114 4.39 25.73 -0.58
CA THR A 114 4.02 26.50 0.61
C THR A 114 4.53 27.93 0.45
N SER A 115 3.62 28.91 0.56
CA SER A 115 3.92 30.33 0.46
C SER A 115 3.50 31.07 1.74
N THR A 116 4.36 31.91 2.24
CA THR A 116 4.16 32.70 3.47
C THR A 116 4.48 34.16 3.25
N ASP A 117 3.93 35.02 4.12
CA ASP A 117 4.09 36.47 4.08
C ASP A 117 3.38 37.09 2.86
N MET A 118 2.06 37.18 2.98
CA MET A 118 1.12 37.64 1.95
C MET A 118 1.20 39.16 1.75
N PHE A 119 1.28 39.64 0.51
CA PHE A 119 1.25 41.08 0.19
C PHE A 119 -0.17 41.67 0.22
N ILE A 120 -1.10 41.05 -0.53
CA ILE A 120 -2.49 41.55 -0.67
C ILE A 120 -3.40 40.60 0.07
N PHE A 121 -4.19 41.15 1.01
CA PHE A 121 -5.18 40.40 1.80
C PHE A 121 -6.22 39.73 0.91
N ASN A 122 -6.55 38.47 1.24
CA ASN A 122 -7.58 37.67 0.59
C ASN A 122 -7.32 37.38 -0.92
N PHE A 123 -6.04 37.42 -1.34
CA PHE A 123 -5.64 37.05 -2.69
C PHE A 123 -4.65 35.87 -2.60
N PHE A 124 -5.17 34.65 -2.82
CA PHE A 124 -4.43 33.39 -2.70
C PHE A 124 -3.88 32.95 -4.06
N ASP A 125 -2.74 33.49 -4.39
CA ASP A 125 -1.87 33.12 -5.51
C ASP A 125 -0.44 33.09 -5.00
N HIS A 126 0.36 32.07 -5.35
CA HIS A 126 1.73 31.94 -4.86
C HIS A 126 2.62 33.16 -5.16
N SER A 127 2.32 33.91 -6.23
CA SER A 127 3.01 35.16 -6.58
C SER A 127 2.70 36.32 -5.62
N ASN A 128 1.65 36.19 -4.80
CA ASN A 128 1.26 37.20 -3.79
C ASN A 128 1.93 37.01 -2.42
N PHE A 129 3.06 36.28 -2.38
CA PHE A 129 3.77 35.99 -1.13
C PHE A 129 5.26 36.28 -1.29
N THR A 130 5.89 36.70 -0.18
CA THR A 130 7.32 37.02 -0.15
C THR A 130 8.19 35.77 -0.23
N THR A 131 7.75 34.68 0.42
CA THR A 131 8.52 33.44 0.50
C THR A 131 7.71 32.29 -0.03
N THR A 132 8.27 31.56 -0.98
CA THR A 132 7.66 30.35 -1.54
C THR A 132 8.69 29.22 -1.52
N THR A 133 8.29 28.08 -0.99
CA THR A 133 9.07 26.84 -0.95
C THR A 133 8.31 25.73 -1.64
N ALA A 134 9.02 24.85 -2.33
CA ALA A 134 8.46 23.67 -2.96
C ALA A 134 9.12 22.42 -2.41
N ASP A 135 8.31 21.39 -2.16
CA ASP A 135 8.75 20.06 -1.77
C ASP A 135 8.09 19.01 -2.67
N SER A 136 8.79 17.91 -2.91
CA SER A 136 8.27 16.80 -3.71
C SER A 136 8.87 15.48 -3.28
N TYR A 137 8.06 14.44 -3.35
CA TYR A 137 8.47 13.09 -3.02
C TYR A 137 7.83 12.07 -3.95
N VAL A 138 8.60 11.08 -4.38
CA VAL A 138 8.11 9.94 -5.16
C VAL A 138 8.56 8.65 -4.50
N SER A 139 7.63 7.75 -4.29
CA SER A 139 7.88 6.40 -3.77
C SER A 139 7.30 5.37 -4.72
N ARG A 140 8.09 4.34 -5.03
CA ARG A 140 7.69 3.21 -5.86
C ARG A 140 8.01 1.90 -5.17
N GLU A 141 7.03 1.02 -5.19
CA GLU A 141 7.13 -0.33 -4.62
C GLU A 141 6.59 -1.34 -5.63
N ASN A 142 7.39 -2.37 -5.88
CA ASN A 142 6.97 -3.51 -6.69
C ASN A 142 7.18 -4.79 -5.89
N VAL A 143 6.17 -5.66 -5.92
CA VAL A 143 6.23 -6.99 -5.31
C VAL A 143 5.79 -8.01 -6.36
N TYR A 144 6.65 -8.99 -6.63
CA TYR A 144 6.36 -10.13 -7.47
C TYR A 144 6.18 -11.34 -6.56
N GLY A 145 5.12 -12.11 -6.78
CA GLY A 145 4.87 -13.33 -6.02
C GLY A 145 4.64 -14.52 -6.94
N ALA A 146 5.21 -15.66 -6.60
CA ALA A 146 4.85 -16.95 -7.18
C ALA A 146 4.36 -17.85 -6.05
N TYR A 147 3.28 -18.59 -6.28
CA TYR A 147 2.68 -19.41 -5.26
C TYR A 147 2.05 -20.67 -5.83
N ALA A 148 2.00 -21.69 -4.98
CA ALA A 148 1.30 -22.92 -5.24
C ALA A 148 0.51 -23.34 -3.98
N ASN A 149 -0.64 -23.93 -4.21
CA ASN A 149 -1.47 -24.57 -3.20
C ASN A 149 -1.91 -25.93 -3.71
N VAL A 150 -1.90 -26.94 -2.86
CA VAL A 150 -2.39 -28.29 -3.14
C VAL A 150 -3.24 -28.72 -1.98
N THR A 151 -4.44 -29.24 -2.25
CA THR A 151 -5.32 -29.84 -1.26
C THR A 151 -5.67 -31.26 -1.70
N LEU A 152 -5.39 -32.22 -0.82
CA LEU A 152 -5.83 -33.60 -0.96
C LEU A 152 -7.06 -33.81 -0.09
N GLY A 153 -8.17 -34.16 -0.69
CA GLY A 153 -9.40 -34.62 -0.05
C GLY A 153 -9.44 -36.15 0.01
N TYR A 154 -9.75 -36.71 1.18
CA TYR A 154 -9.96 -38.14 1.37
C TYR A 154 -11.36 -38.40 1.90
N LYS A 155 -12.18 -39.12 1.12
CA LYS A 155 -13.55 -39.57 1.47
C LYS A 155 -14.42 -38.47 2.06
N ASP A 156 -14.32 -37.24 1.58
CA ASP A 156 -15.06 -36.06 1.99
C ASP A 156 -14.92 -35.66 3.48
N TRP A 157 -14.15 -36.42 4.28
CA TRP A 157 -13.97 -36.14 5.71
C TRP A 157 -12.56 -35.70 6.13
N GLY A 158 -11.54 -36.01 5.33
CA GLY A 158 -10.16 -35.66 5.62
C GLY A 158 -9.58 -34.74 4.54
N PHE A 159 -8.98 -33.63 4.90
CA PHE A 159 -8.39 -32.68 3.95
C PHE A 159 -7.02 -32.27 4.42
N LEU A 160 -6.01 -32.50 3.59
CA LEU A 160 -4.64 -32.04 3.82
C LEU A 160 -4.30 -30.98 2.77
N SER A 161 -4.01 -29.76 3.24
CA SER A 161 -3.59 -28.68 2.35
C SER A 161 -2.15 -28.28 2.63
N ALA A 162 -1.37 -28.09 1.58
CA ALA A 162 -0.02 -27.53 1.63
C ALA A 162 0.08 -26.37 0.66
N SER A 163 0.71 -25.29 1.08
CA SER A 163 1.00 -24.16 0.20
C SER A 163 2.40 -23.62 0.40
N ALA A 164 2.93 -23.04 -0.66
CA ALA A 164 4.16 -22.28 -0.62
C ALA A 164 4.00 -21.02 -1.47
N ARG A 165 4.50 -19.90 -0.96
CA ARG A 165 4.57 -18.64 -1.68
C ARG A 165 5.96 -18.06 -1.55
N ASN A 166 6.52 -17.59 -2.65
CA ASN A 166 7.75 -16.81 -2.64
C ASN A 166 7.46 -15.42 -3.19
N ASP A 167 7.83 -14.39 -2.43
CA ASP A 167 7.73 -12.99 -2.82
C ASP A 167 9.10 -12.38 -3.03
N TRP A 168 9.21 -11.52 -4.05
CA TRP A 168 10.35 -10.66 -4.32
C TRP A 168 9.90 -9.21 -4.25
N THR A 169 10.48 -8.43 -3.34
CA THR A 169 10.14 -7.02 -3.14
C THR A 169 11.25 -6.09 -3.60
N SER A 170 10.87 -4.97 -4.22
CA SER A 170 11.81 -3.90 -4.58
C SER A 170 12.24 -3.03 -3.39
N THR A 171 11.62 -3.21 -2.21
CA THR A 171 11.89 -2.40 -1.01
C THR A 171 13.13 -2.85 -0.24
N LEU A 172 13.71 -3.99 -0.63
CA LEU A 172 14.89 -4.59 -0.01
C LEU A 172 16.04 -4.72 -1.01
N GLU A 173 17.26 -4.79 -0.47
CA GLU A 173 18.45 -5.02 -1.27
C GLU A 173 18.40 -6.38 -1.99
N PRO A 174 19.03 -6.53 -3.17
CA PRO A 174 18.93 -7.73 -4.01
C PRO A 174 19.19 -9.05 -3.29
N GLU A 175 20.07 -9.05 -2.29
CA GLU A 175 20.48 -10.22 -1.51
C GLU A 175 19.38 -10.70 -0.55
N ASN A 176 18.49 -9.79 -0.10
CA ASN A 176 17.49 -10.05 0.94
C ASN A 176 16.05 -9.86 0.47
N ARG A 177 15.81 -9.69 -0.84
CA ARG A 177 14.49 -9.34 -1.37
C ARG A 177 13.53 -10.52 -1.54
N SER A 178 13.98 -11.75 -1.33
CA SER A 178 13.21 -12.98 -1.57
C SER A 178 12.79 -13.63 -0.27
N PHE A 179 11.51 -13.95 -0.13
CA PHE A 179 10.92 -14.56 1.06
C PHE A 179 10.04 -15.72 0.68
N LEU A 180 10.29 -16.87 1.31
CA LEU A 180 9.46 -18.07 1.16
C LEU A 180 8.53 -18.23 2.37
N TYR A 181 7.24 -18.41 2.10
CA TYR A 181 6.19 -18.63 3.08
C TYR A 181 5.54 -20.01 2.87
N PRO A 182 6.00 -21.05 3.53
CA PRO A 182 5.33 -22.34 3.54
C PRO A 182 4.16 -22.34 4.52
N SER A 183 3.11 -23.09 4.17
CA SER A 183 2.05 -23.43 5.12
C SER A 183 1.56 -24.86 4.89
N VAL A 184 1.02 -25.47 5.96
CA VAL A 184 0.35 -26.77 5.93
C VAL A 184 -0.86 -26.72 6.85
N SER A 185 -1.95 -27.34 6.45
CA SER A 185 -3.14 -27.47 7.28
C SER A 185 -3.81 -28.83 7.08
N LEU A 186 -4.36 -29.35 8.17
CA LEU A 186 -5.16 -30.58 8.22
C LEU A 186 -6.55 -30.22 8.72
N SER A 187 -7.57 -30.69 8.02
CA SER A 187 -8.97 -30.58 8.42
C SER A 187 -9.62 -31.95 8.43
N VAL A 188 -10.33 -32.29 9.48
CA VAL A 188 -10.99 -33.58 9.65
C VAL A 188 -12.43 -33.36 10.12
N LEU A 189 -13.36 -34.15 9.58
CA LEU A 189 -14.74 -34.25 10.01
C LEU A 189 -14.94 -35.58 10.72
N PRO A 190 -14.77 -35.65 12.07
CA PRO A 190 -14.74 -36.92 12.81
C PRO A 190 -16.05 -37.69 12.73
N PHE A 191 -17.21 -37.03 12.64
CA PHE A 191 -18.48 -37.69 12.54
C PHE A 191 -18.67 -38.41 11.21
N ASP A 192 -18.23 -37.80 10.13
CA ASP A 192 -18.26 -38.41 8.81
C ASP A 192 -17.25 -39.57 8.72
N ALA A 193 -16.03 -39.35 9.27
CA ALA A 193 -14.98 -40.37 9.32
C ALA A 193 -15.38 -41.63 10.07
N LEU A 194 -16.15 -41.48 11.16
CA LEU A 194 -16.59 -42.57 12.04
C LEU A 194 -18.03 -43.00 11.77
N SER A 195 -18.70 -42.42 10.78
CA SER A 195 -20.12 -42.65 10.44
C SER A 195 -21.05 -42.47 11.67
N ILE A 196 -20.74 -41.48 12.50
CA ILE A 196 -21.51 -41.16 13.70
C ILE A 196 -22.69 -40.27 13.34
N SER A 197 -23.91 -40.74 13.57
CA SER A 197 -25.12 -39.92 13.47
C SER A 197 -25.68 -39.61 14.85
N ASN A 198 -25.82 -38.32 15.18
CA ASN A 198 -26.36 -37.85 16.46
C ASN A 198 -27.36 -36.72 16.21
N GLN A 199 -28.55 -36.82 16.85
CA GLN A 199 -29.64 -35.85 16.67
C GLN A 199 -29.31 -34.46 17.25
N ASN A 200 -28.45 -34.38 18.27
CA ASN A 200 -28.12 -33.12 18.95
C ASN A 200 -26.83 -32.47 18.42
N LEU A 201 -25.92 -33.26 17.85
CA LEU A 201 -24.66 -32.79 17.28
C LEU A 201 -24.40 -33.57 15.98
N ASN A 202 -24.74 -32.97 14.87
CA ASN A 202 -24.68 -33.58 13.54
C ASN A 202 -23.46 -33.15 12.71
N PHE A 203 -22.67 -32.20 13.22
CA PHE A 203 -21.48 -31.68 12.51
C PHE A 203 -20.37 -31.32 13.50
N LEU A 204 -19.17 -31.82 13.25
CA LEU A 204 -17.94 -31.45 13.95
C LEU A 204 -16.81 -31.38 12.95
N LYS A 205 -16.13 -30.22 12.89
CA LYS A 205 -14.93 -30.03 12.08
C LYS A 205 -13.77 -29.60 12.96
N VAL A 206 -12.67 -30.34 12.89
CA VAL A 206 -11.42 -30.03 13.59
C VAL A 206 -10.38 -29.60 12.58
N ARG A 207 -9.64 -28.53 12.86
CA ARG A 207 -8.61 -28.00 11.99
C ARG A 207 -7.32 -27.73 12.76
N PHE A 208 -6.20 -28.08 12.14
CA PHE A 208 -4.86 -27.72 12.57
C PHE A 208 -4.15 -27.06 11.40
N GLY A 209 -3.39 -25.99 11.67
CA GLY A 209 -2.65 -25.29 10.64
C GLY A 209 -1.38 -24.67 11.19
N PHE A 210 -0.35 -24.69 10.36
CA PHE A 210 0.90 -23.98 10.58
C PHE A 210 1.26 -23.22 9.33
N GLY A 211 1.77 -21.99 9.49
CA GLY A 211 2.22 -21.17 8.37
C GLY A 211 3.14 -20.07 8.84
N THR A 212 3.94 -19.59 7.93
CA THR A 212 4.82 -18.44 8.13
C THR A 212 4.38 -17.25 7.29
N SER A 213 4.62 -16.04 7.78
CA SER A 213 4.38 -14.80 7.04
C SER A 213 5.43 -13.75 7.41
N ALA A 214 5.68 -12.81 6.53
CA ALA A 214 6.51 -11.64 6.82
C ALA A 214 5.89 -10.37 6.22
N GLY A 215 6.34 -9.21 6.74
CA GLY A 215 6.04 -7.89 6.17
C GLY A 215 7.30 -7.30 5.54
N TYR A 216 7.11 -6.36 4.60
CA TYR A 216 8.20 -5.64 3.97
C TYR A 216 8.38 -4.27 4.60
N PRO A 217 9.64 -3.76 4.66
CA PRO A 217 9.89 -2.39 5.07
C PRO A 217 9.35 -1.40 4.03
N SER A 218 9.15 -0.16 4.43
CA SER A 218 8.81 0.92 3.51
C SER A 218 9.92 1.13 2.45
N PRO A 219 9.59 1.59 1.25
CA PRO A 219 10.58 1.92 0.23
C PRO A 219 11.67 2.85 0.79
N TYR A 220 12.91 2.63 0.37
CA TYR A 220 14.11 3.41 0.72
C TYR A 220 14.53 3.39 2.21
N SER A 221 13.89 2.59 3.05
CA SER A 221 14.21 2.51 4.49
C SER A 221 15.44 1.65 4.81
N THR A 222 15.96 0.88 3.84
CA THR A 222 17.13 0.01 4.02
C THR A 222 18.48 0.73 3.85
N ARG A 223 18.45 1.98 3.36
CA ARG A 223 19.65 2.78 3.15
C ARG A 223 19.67 3.98 4.08
N GLY A 224 20.81 4.23 4.69
CA GLY A 224 21.02 5.47 5.44
C GLY A 224 20.89 6.69 4.52
N SER A 225 20.05 7.66 4.89
CA SER A 225 19.94 8.92 4.20
C SER A 225 20.77 9.99 4.93
N LEU A 226 21.42 10.86 4.15
CA LEU A 226 22.11 12.03 4.69
C LEU A 226 21.18 13.24 4.52
N ALA A 227 20.82 13.86 5.64
CA ALA A 227 20.16 15.17 5.60
C ALA A 227 21.22 16.27 5.47
N THR A 228 21.07 17.13 4.48
CA THR A 228 21.94 18.32 4.34
C THR A 228 21.27 19.53 4.99
N SER A 229 21.96 20.18 5.91
CA SER A 229 21.53 21.48 6.45
C SER A 229 22.52 22.56 6.03
N THR A 230 22.01 23.69 5.53
CA THR A 230 22.81 24.86 5.24
C THR A 230 22.76 25.83 6.42
N LYS A 231 23.90 26.09 7.06
CA LYS A 231 24.02 27.14 8.07
C LYS A 231 24.66 28.37 7.44
N ILE A 232 24.00 29.48 7.59
CA ILE A 232 24.50 30.79 7.17
C ILE A 232 25.20 31.44 8.37
N PHE A 233 26.49 31.70 8.25
CA PHE A 233 27.24 32.44 9.24
C PHE A 233 27.54 33.85 8.65
N GLN A 234 27.09 34.89 9.36
CA GLN A 234 27.50 36.26 9.04
C GLN A 234 28.76 36.58 9.83
N THR A 235 29.80 36.95 9.14
CA THR A 235 31.06 37.48 9.70
C THR A 235 31.22 38.92 9.32
N SER A 236 32.12 39.64 10.00
CA SER A 236 32.48 41.04 9.64
C SER A 236 33.04 41.19 8.22
N GLY A 237 33.39 40.12 7.54
CA GLY A 237 33.90 40.06 6.17
C GLY A 237 32.95 39.53 5.12
N GLY A 238 31.70 39.23 5.47
CA GLY A 238 30.70 38.67 4.53
C GLY A 238 29.95 37.47 5.03
N THR A 239 29.10 36.88 4.22
CA THR A 239 28.29 35.71 4.50
C THR A 239 29.01 34.45 4.03
N ILE A 240 29.23 33.50 4.93
CA ILE A 240 29.78 32.17 4.61
C ILE A 240 28.63 31.15 4.67
N LEU A 241 28.41 30.45 3.57
CA LEU A 241 27.51 29.31 3.50
C LEU A 241 28.30 28.05 3.83
N ASN A 242 27.92 27.35 4.90
CA ASN A 242 28.47 26.04 5.24
C ASN A 242 27.36 24.98 5.15
N SER A 243 27.52 24.01 4.27
CA SER A 243 26.62 22.85 4.16
C SER A 243 27.22 21.68 4.95
N ASN A 244 26.58 21.27 6.03
CA ASN A 244 26.96 20.05 6.75
C ASN A 244 26.02 18.92 6.37
N ALA A 245 26.56 17.79 5.93
CA ALA A 245 25.85 16.54 5.82
C ALA A 245 25.75 15.90 7.22
N VAL A 246 24.55 15.64 7.68
CA VAL A 246 24.31 14.92 8.95
C VAL A 246 23.75 13.54 8.61
N SER A 247 24.41 12.48 9.06
CA SER A 247 23.85 11.13 9.02
C SER A 247 22.82 10.98 10.14
N ASN A 248 21.64 10.52 9.80
CA ASN A 248 20.67 10.01 10.78
C ASN A 248 20.93 8.54 11.06
#